data_edb404e6067d2c5ab095eba6005df29d
#
_entry.id   edb404e6067d2c5ab095eba6005df29d
#
_cell.length_a   1.000
_cell.length_b   1.000
_cell.length_c   1.000
_cell.angle_alpha   90.00
_cell.angle_beta   90.00
_cell.angle_gamma   90.00
#
_symmetry.space_group_name_H-M   'P 1'
#
loop_
_entity.id
_entity.type
_entity.pdbx_description
1 polymer ?
#
loop_
_entity_poly.entity_id
_entity_poly.type
_entity_poly.pdbx_seq_one_letter_code
_entity_poly.pdbx_strand_id
1 'polypeptide(L)'
;AVETGSVDAIYSSHNIEHLYPHEVDVALAEFHRVLTNDGFVVVTCPDLQSVCRLVSEDKLLEPAYTSRAGPISPIDMLYGHRTAMAAGNLYMSHRSGFTQKTLVGTFRHAGFKSVAGARREAHFDLFCLASKNEIGDEAVVNLAKEHFPS
;
A
#
# COMPACT_ATOMS: atom_id res chain seq x y z
N ALA A 1 -12.22 -14.01 15.20
CA ALA A 1 -11.39 -12.82 15.32
C ALA A 1 -9.96 -13.24 15.65
N VAL A 2 -8.95 -12.54 15.13
CA VAL A 2 -7.54 -12.78 15.45
C VAL A 2 -7.25 -12.22 16.85
N GLU A 3 -6.52 -12.98 17.69
CA GLU A 3 -6.15 -12.54 19.03
C GLU A 3 -5.22 -11.31 19.01
N THR A 4 -5.32 -10.47 20.04
CA THR A 4 -4.41 -9.33 20.23
C THR A 4 -2.98 -9.84 20.49
N GLY A 5 -2.01 -9.28 19.77
CA GLY A 5 -0.60 -9.59 19.98
C GLY A 5 -0.22 -11.03 19.59
N SER A 6 -0.89 -11.62 18.60
CA SER A 6 -0.70 -13.02 18.21
C SER A 6 -0.03 -13.22 16.83
N VAL A 7 0.24 -12.14 16.10
CA VAL A 7 0.77 -12.18 14.74
C VAL A 7 2.14 -11.52 14.69
N ASP A 8 3.13 -12.21 14.14
CA ASP A 8 4.50 -11.69 14.06
C ASP A 8 4.71 -10.78 12.86
N ALA A 9 4.02 -11.05 11.73
CA ALA A 9 4.12 -10.22 10.55
C ALA A 9 2.81 -10.21 9.75
N ILE A 10 2.54 -9.08 9.08
CA ILE A 10 1.40 -8.90 8.16
C ILE A 10 1.97 -8.47 6.80
N TYR A 11 1.48 -9.10 5.73
CA TYR A 11 1.72 -8.65 4.37
C TYR A 11 0.39 -8.34 3.69
N SER A 12 0.20 -7.08 3.32
CA SER A 12 -1.02 -6.60 2.65
C SER A 12 -0.63 -5.91 1.35
N SER A 13 -0.87 -6.60 0.23
CA SER A 13 -0.47 -6.15 -1.09
C SER A 13 -1.69 -5.77 -1.93
N HIS A 14 -1.69 -4.54 -2.45
CA HIS A 14 -2.76 -4.01 -3.28
C HIS A 14 -4.15 -4.27 -2.69
N ASN A 15 -4.33 -3.81 -1.45
CA ASN A 15 -5.56 -4.01 -0.67
C ASN A 15 -6.05 -2.71 -0.02
N ILE A 16 -5.14 -1.92 0.55
CA ILE A 16 -5.48 -0.70 1.31
C ILE A 16 -6.21 0.34 0.45
N GLU A 17 -5.90 0.40 -0.85
CA GLU A 17 -6.56 1.30 -1.80
C GLU A 17 -8.03 0.96 -2.06
N HIS A 18 -8.46 -0.26 -1.75
CA HIS A 18 -9.85 -0.69 -1.87
C HIS A 18 -10.72 -0.30 -0.67
N LEU A 19 -10.11 0.20 0.40
CA LEU A 19 -10.80 0.70 1.58
C LEU A 19 -11.20 2.17 1.39
N TYR A 20 -12.34 2.57 1.95
CA TYR A 20 -12.65 3.99 2.06
C TYR A 20 -11.67 4.68 3.02
N PRO A 21 -11.41 6.00 2.88
CA PRO A 21 -10.44 6.69 3.71
C PRO A 21 -10.66 6.52 5.23
N HIS A 22 -11.91 6.48 5.69
CA HIS A 22 -12.24 6.27 7.10
C HIS A 22 -12.06 4.80 7.55
N GLU A 23 -12.07 3.85 6.65
CA GLU A 23 -11.83 2.42 6.95
C GLU A 23 -10.33 2.10 7.04
N VAL A 24 -9.48 2.90 6.40
CA VAL A 24 -8.03 2.73 6.47
C VAL A 24 -7.53 2.81 7.91
N ASP A 25 -8.00 3.82 8.67
CA ASP A 25 -7.63 3.98 10.08
C ASP A 25 -8.06 2.78 10.92
N VAL A 26 -9.25 2.23 10.65
CA VAL A 26 -9.78 1.04 11.34
C VAL A 26 -8.92 -0.19 11.01
N ALA A 27 -8.55 -0.38 9.74
CA ALA A 27 -7.72 -1.51 9.31
C ALA A 27 -6.32 -1.43 9.92
N LEU A 28 -5.70 -0.26 9.93
CA LEU A 28 -4.36 -0.09 10.51
C LEU A 28 -4.37 -0.22 12.05
N ALA A 29 -5.42 0.23 12.71
CA ALA A 29 -5.60 0.00 14.15
C ALA A 29 -5.71 -1.51 14.44
N GLU A 30 -6.41 -2.27 13.60
CA GLU A 30 -6.53 -3.72 13.72
C GLU A 30 -5.19 -4.42 13.44
N PHE A 31 -4.43 -4.01 12.41
CA PHE A 31 -3.08 -4.50 12.17
C PHE A 31 -2.19 -4.27 13.40
N HIS A 32 -2.22 -3.06 13.95
CA HIS A 32 -1.46 -2.73 15.15
C HIS A 32 -1.90 -3.57 16.36
N ARG A 33 -3.20 -3.83 16.53
CA ARG A 33 -3.74 -4.64 17.62
C ARG A 33 -3.25 -6.08 17.58
N VAL A 34 -3.33 -6.74 16.40
CA VAL A 34 -3.02 -8.17 16.26
C VAL A 34 -1.53 -8.47 16.26
N LEU A 35 -0.69 -7.51 15.86
CA LEU A 35 0.76 -7.69 15.86
C LEU A 35 1.30 -7.87 17.29
N THR A 36 2.27 -8.79 17.44
CA THR A 36 3.11 -8.87 18.63
C THR A 36 3.91 -7.58 18.82
N ASN A 37 4.53 -7.41 19.97
CA ASN A 37 5.34 -6.22 20.27
C ASN A 37 6.50 -6.04 19.28
N ASP A 38 7.11 -7.13 18.85
CA ASP A 38 8.22 -7.14 17.89
C ASP A 38 7.73 -7.32 16.44
N GLY A 39 6.41 -7.33 16.26
CA GLY A 39 5.77 -7.55 14.97
C GLY A 39 5.84 -6.34 14.05
N PHE A 40 5.75 -6.62 12.76
CA PHE A 40 5.77 -5.61 11.71
C PHE A 40 4.73 -5.87 10.62
N VAL A 41 4.44 -4.86 9.83
CA VAL A 41 3.56 -4.95 8.67
C VAL A 41 4.25 -4.42 7.43
N VAL A 42 4.06 -5.08 6.30
CA VAL A 42 4.42 -4.59 4.97
C VAL A 42 3.12 -4.36 4.19
N VAL A 43 2.98 -3.15 3.66
CA VAL A 43 1.86 -2.78 2.79
C VAL A 43 2.38 -2.29 1.46
N THR A 44 1.73 -2.71 0.37
CA THR A 44 1.97 -2.18 -0.97
C THR A 44 0.69 -1.60 -1.55
N CYS A 45 0.79 -0.54 -2.31
CA CYS A 45 -0.34 0.08 -3.01
C CYS A 45 0.15 0.91 -4.21
N PRO A 46 -0.74 1.34 -5.12
CA PRO A 46 -0.36 2.23 -6.21
C PRO A 46 0.21 3.56 -5.72
N ASP A 47 1.24 4.07 -6.42
CA ASP A 47 1.79 5.40 -6.19
C ASP A 47 1.03 6.46 -6.98
N LEU A 48 0.11 7.15 -6.33
CA LEU A 48 -0.65 8.23 -6.98
C LEU A 48 0.22 9.29 -7.62
N GLN A 49 1.38 9.60 -7.04
CA GLN A 49 2.24 10.65 -7.57
C GLN A 49 2.84 10.25 -8.93
N SER A 50 3.28 9.00 -9.09
CA SER A 50 3.80 8.48 -10.35
C SER A 50 2.68 8.35 -11.40
N VAL A 51 1.49 7.91 -10.99
CA VAL A 51 0.32 7.80 -11.87
C VAL A 51 -0.12 9.20 -12.35
N CYS A 52 -0.21 10.18 -11.45
CA CYS A 52 -0.62 11.55 -11.80
C CYS A 52 0.34 12.25 -12.76
N ARG A 53 1.63 11.87 -12.82
CA ARG A 53 2.56 12.36 -13.85
C ARG A 53 2.08 11.97 -15.25
N LEU A 54 1.71 10.70 -15.45
CA LEU A 54 1.18 10.24 -16.74
C LEU A 54 -0.14 10.94 -17.10
N VAL A 55 -1.00 11.15 -16.09
CA VAL A 55 -2.26 11.89 -16.30
C VAL A 55 -1.98 13.33 -16.73
N SER A 56 -0.99 13.99 -16.14
CA SER A 56 -0.60 15.38 -16.53
C SER A 56 0.00 15.46 -17.94
N GLU A 57 0.46 14.33 -18.48
CA GLU A 57 0.95 14.19 -19.86
C GLU A 57 -0.15 13.75 -20.86
N ASP A 58 -1.41 13.76 -20.43
CA ASP A 58 -2.59 13.31 -21.21
C ASP A 58 -2.55 11.82 -21.61
N LYS A 59 -1.86 10.98 -20.81
CA LYS A 59 -1.72 9.53 -21.03
C LYS A 59 -2.69 8.68 -20.20
N LEU A 60 -3.86 9.22 -19.83
CA LEU A 60 -4.81 8.58 -18.93
C LEU A 60 -5.22 7.15 -19.36
N LEU A 61 -5.37 6.94 -20.66
CA LEU A 61 -5.84 5.67 -21.25
C LEU A 61 -4.72 4.86 -21.91
N GLU A 62 -3.52 5.41 -22.03
CA GLU A 62 -2.39 4.70 -22.62
C GLU A 62 -1.86 3.64 -21.63
N PRO A 63 -1.49 2.43 -22.10
CA PRO A 63 -0.88 1.44 -21.24
C PRO A 63 0.43 1.93 -20.63
N ALA A 64 0.51 1.95 -19.31
CA ALA A 64 1.73 2.28 -18.57
C ALA A 64 2.66 1.07 -18.44
N TYR A 65 2.09 -0.11 -18.25
CA TYR A 65 2.79 -1.39 -18.21
C TYR A 65 1.84 -2.55 -18.53
N THR A 66 2.41 -3.75 -18.70
CA THR A 66 1.63 -4.99 -18.87
C THR A 66 1.78 -5.89 -17.65
N SER A 67 0.67 -6.26 -17.05
CA SER A 67 0.59 -7.22 -15.95
C SER A 67 0.12 -8.59 -16.43
N ARG A 68 -0.02 -9.56 -15.52
CA ARG A 68 -0.67 -10.84 -15.82
C ARG A 68 -2.14 -10.70 -16.22
N ALA A 69 -2.80 -9.62 -15.79
CA ALA A 69 -4.18 -9.30 -16.14
C ALA A 69 -4.31 -8.55 -17.49
N GLY A 70 -3.19 -8.29 -18.16
CA GLY A 70 -3.14 -7.52 -19.40
C GLY A 70 -2.55 -6.11 -19.20
N PRO A 71 -2.71 -5.23 -20.20
CA PRO A 71 -2.22 -3.86 -20.14
C PRO A 71 -2.96 -3.04 -19.07
N ILE A 72 -2.20 -2.30 -18.28
CA ILE A 72 -2.69 -1.44 -17.19
C ILE A 72 -2.42 0.01 -17.56
N SER A 73 -3.45 0.81 -17.54
CA SER A 73 -3.40 2.26 -17.81
C SER A 73 -3.50 3.08 -16.50
N PRO A 74 -3.12 4.36 -16.50
CA PRO A 74 -3.29 5.23 -15.34
C PRO A 74 -4.70 5.23 -14.75
N ILE A 75 -5.75 5.18 -15.59
CA ILE A 75 -7.13 5.11 -15.12
C ILE A 75 -7.42 3.83 -14.31
N ASP A 76 -6.78 2.70 -14.65
CA ASP A 76 -6.94 1.45 -13.91
C ASP A 76 -6.25 1.53 -12.55
N MET A 77 -5.13 2.23 -12.46
CA MET A 77 -4.42 2.46 -11.20
C MET A 77 -5.13 3.49 -10.30
N LEU A 78 -5.86 4.45 -10.88
CA LEU A 78 -6.62 5.45 -10.13
C LEU A 78 -7.95 4.90 -9.60
N TYR A 79 -8.70 4.19 -10.45
CA TYR A 79 -10.08 3.83 -10.14
C TYR A 79 -10.32 2.33 -10.00
N GLY A 80 -9.29 1.51 -10.21
CA GLY A 80 -9.36 0.06 -10.17
C GLY A 80 -9.47 -0.59 -11.56
N HIS A 81 -9.15 -1.88 -11.62
CA HIS A 81 -9.04 -2.63 -12.86
C HIS A 81 -10.39 -2.75 -13.59
N ARG A 82 -10.58 -1.95 -14.64
CA ARG A 82 -11.85 -1.77 -15.37
C ARG A 82 -12.41 -3.07 -15.91
N THR A 83 -11.57 -3.95 -16.46
CA THR A 83 -11.99 -5.23 -17.02
C THR A 83 -12.59 -6.15 -15.96
N ALA A 84 -11.98 -6.21 -14.77
CA ALA A 84 -12.50 -6.99 -13.66
C ALA A 84 -13.83 -6.43 -13.13
N MET A 85 -13.93 -5.09 -13.02
CA MET A 85 -15.17 -4.43 -12.61
C MET A 85 -16.31 -4.65 -13.62
N ALA A 86 -16.02 -4.57 -14.91
CA ALA A 86 -17.01 -4.87 -15.97
C ALA A 86 -17.49 -6.32 -15.95
N ALA A 87 -16.65 -7.25 -15.46
CA ALA A 87 -17.03 -8.65 -15.22
C ALA A 87 -17.77 -8.87 -13.88
N GLY A 88 -18.13 -7.79 -13.15
CA GLY A 88 -18.91 -7.84 -11.92
C GLY A 88 -18.08 -7.83 -10.63
N ASN A 89 -16.75 -7.83 -10.70
CA ASN A 89 -15.90 -7.73 -9.50
C ASN A 89 -15.73 -6.26 -9.08
N LEU A 90 -16.74 -5.70 -8.42
CA LEU A 90 -16.72 -4.31 -7.96
C LEU A 90 -15.77 -4.06 -6.78
N TYR A 91 -15.26 -5.11 -6.13
CA TYR A 91 -14.24 -4.99 -5.08
C TYR A 91 -12.89 -4.50 -5.63
N MET A 92 -12.67 -4.62 -6.94
CA MET A 92 -11.49 -4.06 -7.61
C MET A 92 -11.50 -2.53 -7.76
N SER A 93 -12.56 -1.86 -7.30
CA SER A 93 -12.66 -0.41 -7.30
C SER A 93 -11.73 0.20 -6.24
N HIS A 94 -10.89 1.15 -6.63
CA HIS A 94 -10.07 1.94 -5.69
C HIS A 94 -10.92 3.05 -5.07
N ARG A 95 -10.87 3.16 -3.77
CA ARG A 95 -11.66 4.11 -2.96
C ARG A 95 -10.79 5.09 -2.18
N SER A 96 -9.50 4.79 -2.09
CA SER A 96 -8.47 5.65 -1.53
C SER A 96 -7.20 5.55 -2.36
N GLY A 97 -6.19 6.36 -2.03
CA GLY A 97 -4.91 6.31 -2.69
C GLY A 97 -3.87 7.14 -1.96
N PHE A 98 -2.61 6.82 -2.20
CA PHE A 98 -1.50 7.31 -1.39
C PHE A 98 -0.35 7.84 -2.25
N THR A 99 0.35 8.83 -1.69
CA THR A 99 1.73 9.13 -2.02
C THR A 99 2.63 8.52 -0.95
N GLN A 100 3.92 8.40 -1.20
CA GLN A 100 4.85 7.88 -0.18
C GLN A 100 4.73 8.66 1.15
N LYS A 101 4.67 9.99 1.07
CA LYS A 101 4.53 10.85 2.27
C LYS A 101 3.26 10.56 3.05
N THR A 102 2.12 10.47 2.35
CA THR A 102 0.83 10.23 3.00
C THR A 102 0.75 8.82 3.57
N LEU A 103 1.23 7.80 2.86
CA LEU A 103 1.24 6.42 3.33
C LEU A 103 2.05 6.28 4.63
N VAL A 104 3.29 6.79 4.66
CA VAL A 104 4.13 6.80 5.88
C VAL A 104 3.46 7.57 7.02
N GLY A 105 2.85 8.73 6.71
CA GLY A 105 2.12 9.53 7.69
C GLY A 105 0.93 8.80 8.31
N THR A 106 0.17 8.06 7.50
CA THR A 106 -0.98 7.28 7.94
C THR A 106 -0.57 6.16 8.91
N PHE A 107 0.53 5.45 8.63
CA PHE A 107 1.06 4.44 9.56
C PHE A 107 1.53 5.04 10.89
N ARG A 108 2.22 6.18 10.87
CA ARG A 108 2.63 6.89 12.09
C ARG A 108 1.41 7.35 12.90
N HIS A 109 0.38 7.84 12.23
CA HIS A 109 -0.88 8.24 12.87
C HIS A 109 -1.58 7.05 13.55
N ALA A 110 -1.54 5.88 12.93
CA ALA A 110 -2.08 4.63 13.48
C ALA A 110 -1.27 4.05 14.67
N GLY A 111 -0.16 4.69 15.07
CA GLY A 111 0.60 4.35 16.27
C GLY A 111 1.86 3.53 16.05
N PHE A 112 2.18 3.14 14.80
CA PHE A 112 3.44 2.48 14.48
C PHE A 112 4.64 3.38 14.76
N LYS A 113 5.67 2.85 15.39
CA LYS A 113 6.78 3.65 15.95
C LYS A 113 7.93 3.82 14.97
N SER A 114 8.33 2.76 14.25
CA SER A 114 9.34 2.86 13.20
C SER A 114 8.70 2.56 11.86
N VAL A 115 8.83 3.47 10.90
CA VAL A 115 8.16 3.37 9.58
C VAL A 115 9.14 3.72 8.49
N ALA A 116 9.36 2.80 7.54
CA ALA A 116 10.11 2.99 6.32
C ALA A 116 9.19 2.93 5.10
N GLY A 117 9.35 3.87 4.18
CA GLY A 117 8.60 3.90 2.92
C GLY A 117 9.53 3.92 1.72
N ALA A 118 9.19 3.19 0.69
CA ALA A 118 9.90 3.18 -0.59
C ALA A 118 8.94 3.33 -1.76
N ARG A 119 9.47 3.79 -2.89
CA ARG A 119 8.76 3.96 -4.16
C ARG A 119 9.51 3.23 -5.25
N ARG A 120 8.78 2.49 -6.09
CA ARG A 120 9.29 1.97 -7.35
C ARG A 120 8.57 2.68 -8.50
N GLU A 121 9.14 3.79 -8.97
CA GLU A 121 8.52 4.64 -10.01
C GLU A 121 8.22 3.86 -11.30
N ALA A 122 9.12 2.96 -11.70
CA ALA A 122 8.95 2.14 -12.91
C ALA A 122 7.80 1.12 -12.81
N HIS A 123 7.34 0.82 -11.59
CA HIS A 123 6.25 -0.12 -11.32
C HIS A 123 4.98 0.56 -10.79
N PHE A 124 5.02 1.89 -10.61
CA PHE A 124 3.90 2.70 -10.11
C PHE A 124 3.39 2.26 -8.75
N ASP A 125 4.27 1.73 -7.89
CA ASP A 125 3.89 1.24 -6.57
C ASP A 125 4.71 1.83 -5.43
N LEU A 126 4.09 1.80 -4.26
CA LEU A 126 4.65 2.17 -2.97
C LEU A 126 4.80 0.92 -2.11
N PHE A 127 5.81 0.93 -1.27
CA PHE A 127 6.02 0.01 -0.18
C PHE A 127 6.12 0.77 1.13
N CYS A 128 5.48 0.26 2.17
CA CYS A 128 5.61 0.75 3.52
C CYS A 128 5.82 -0.42 4.45
N LEU A 129 6.91 -0.40 5.22
CA LEU A 129 7.14 -1.31 6.34
C LEU A 129 7.02 -0.50 7.63
N ALA A 130 6.25 -1.02 8.57
CA ALA A 130 6.06 -0.38 9.86
C ALA A 130 6.13 -1.39 11.00
N SER A 131 6.93 -1.13 12.03
CA SER A 131 6.98 -1.93 13.25
C SER A 131 6.11 -1.33 14.35
N LYS A 132 5.52 -2.22 15.15
CA LYS A 132 4.66 -1.81 16.26
C LYS A 132 5.43 -1.01 17.30
N ASN A 133 6.59 -1.51 17.72
CA ASN A 133 7.50 -0.83 18.64
C ASN A 133 8.63 -0.11 17.89
N GLU A 134 9.33 0.74 18.61
CA GLU A 134 10.50 1.43 18.10
C GLU A 134 11.68 0.46 17.97
N ILE A 135 12.25 0.36 16.77
CA ILE A 135 13.41 -0.49 16.47
C ILE A 135 14.61 0.31 15.96
N GLY A 136 14.47 1.65 15.88
CA GLY A 136 15.47 2.56 15.34
C GLY A 136 15.49 2.61 13.80
N ASP A 137 16.00 3.71 13.27
CA ASP A 137 15.94 4.01 11.83
C ASP A 137 16.77 3.01 10.99
N GLU A 138 17.96 2.63 11.48
CA GLU A 138 18.81 1.66 10.77
C GLU A 138 18.16 0.27 10.70
N ALA A 139 17.60 -0.19 11.81
CA ALA A 139 16.94 -1.50 11.89
C ALA A 139 15.70 -1.57 10.98
N VAL A 140 14.84 -0.52 10.98
CA VAL A 140 13.65 -0.50 10.12
C VAL A 140 14.02 -0.45 8.63
N VAL A 141 15.09 0.27 8.26
CA VAL A 141 15.58 0.31 6.88
C VAL A 141 16.14 -1.05 6.44
N ASN A 142 16.90 -1.73 7.31
CA ASN A 142 17.44 -3.06 7.01
C ASN A 142 16.32 -4.09 6.86
N LEU A 143 15.35 -4.10 7.77
CA LEU A 143 14.16 -4.95 7.68
C LEU A 143 13.37 -4.67 6.39
N ALA A 144 13.23 -3.40 6.00
CA ALA A 144 12.58 -3.02 4.76
C ALA A 144 13.31 -3.56 3.53
N LYS A 145 14.65 -3.53 3.51
CA LYS A 145 15.45 -4.10 2.40
C LYS A 145 15.28 -5.61 2.24
N GLU A 146 15.01 -6.33 3.32
CA GLU A 146 14.77 -7.79 3.28
C GLU A 146 13.39 -8.13 2.71
N HIS A 147 12.41 -7.25 2.88
CA HIS A 147 11.01 -7.51 2.54
C HIS A 147 10.49 -6.69 1.35
N PHE A 148 11.21 -5.66 0.92
CA PHE A 148 10.86 -4.93 -0.29
C PHE A 148 11.49 -5.62 -1.51
N PRO A 149 10.79 -5.68 -2.64
CA PRO A 149 11.37 -6.19 -3.86
C PRO A 149 12.49 -5.28 -4.34
N SER A 150 13.53 -5.88 -4.87
CA SER A 150 14.65 -5.21 -5.54
C SER A 150 14.20 -4.51 -6.82
#